data_419013b5a9af2316aacd804d210a7c04
#
_entry.id   419013b5a9af2316aacd804d210a7c04
#
_cell.length_a   1.000
_cell.length_b   1.000
_cell.length_c   1.000
_cell.angle_alpha   90.00
_cell.angle_beta   90.00
_cell.angle_gamma   90.00
#
_symmetry.space_group_name_H-M   'P 1'
#
loop_
_entity.id
_entity.type
_entity.pdbx_description
1 polymer ?
#
loop_
_entity_poly.entity_id
_entity_poly.type
_entity_poly.pdbx_seq_one_letter_code
_entity_poly.pdbx_strand_id
1 'polypeptide(L)'
;MTGVLPSEDPRDAVIREQAERLALRDGQIAGHAERIAVLEAVVADLRERLESALRAGSRNSGNSSVPPSVDDQPGRKPPRRERRAAERAAGKRKQGKQPGSPGASMMWEVPDRTEDHFPEGACPCGADLAEAADLGTVRSFQQEEVPAASAERVQHDLHEVRGACGLAHAAPRPAGVPDSALSVGPRLRALAVYLVVFQHVPVERCRLLIADVTGAAVSDGFVHSCLARAASLAAEVVTLIRALITASAVAGFDETTLRSGPAGEKKYVHGAFTELYSSFRLGSRSLDSMENAGILPDFAGIVVSDRYQNYFSTRWEHIAGNQACLAHLLRDYEDCAESYPGAVWPAQAQRALRGMIRVWHAALDQGLPVIPGDVLTPLEHEFRHAVLAGLASVPRVPGPKNTVKQKPGRELLEFCRDRRADVLRFTADTRIWPTNNISERGVRPLKTQQKISGRLASDDVTQDRLDIRGYIDTARKHGHNAMDVLHQLMAGTPWRPPAAAFSP
;
A
#
# COMPACT_ATOMS: atom_id res chain seq x y z
N MET A 1 38.89 104.79 -3.56
CA MET A 1 39.50 103.58 -2.91
C MET A 1 38.93 102.31 -3.56
N THR A 2 39.60 101.82 -4.57
CA THR A 2 39.29 100.60 -5.27
C THR A 2 40.00 99.49 -4.55
N GLY A 3 39.24 98.69 -3.78
CA GLY A 3 39.78 97.52 -3.12
C GLY A 3 40.00 96.38 -4.15
N VAL A 4 41.23 96.01 -4.34
CA VAL A 4 41.63 94.81 -5.10
C VAL A 4 41.29 93.61 -4.25
N LEU A 5 40.39 92.73 -4.72
CA LEU A 5 40.16 91.42 -4.11
C LEU A 5 41.44 90.58 -4.27
N PRO A 6 41.86 89.83 -3.24
CA PRO A 6 43.02 88.96 -3.33
C PRO A 6 42.77 87.85 -4.38
N SER A 7 43.71 87.66 -5.29
CA SER A 7 43.70 86.60 -6.26
C SER A 7 43.74 85.25 -5.53
N GLU A 8 42.80 84.39 -5.78
CA GLU A 8 42.83 82.99 -5.27
C GLU A 8 44.14 82.27 -5.67
N ASP A 9 44.74 81.59 -4.69
CA ASP A 9 45.98 80.83 -4.94
C ASP A 9 45.63 79.69 -5.95
N PRO A 10 46.36 79.56 -7.05
CA PRO A 10 46.17 78.50 -8.04
C PRO A 10 46.10 77.07 -7.43
N ARG A 11 46.73 76.92 -6.26
CA ARG A 11 46.67 75.61 -5.50
C ARG A 11 45.32 75.36 -4.91
N ASP A 12 44.56 76.35 -4.47
CA ASP A 12 43.23 76.16 -3.89
C ASP A 12 42.20 75.80 -4.95
N ALA A 13 42.35 76.20 -6.19
CA ALA A 13 41.52 75.83 -7.31
C ALA A 13 41.75 74.36 -7.67
N VAL A 14 42.97 73.86 -7.66
CA VAL A 14 43.31 72.42 -7.90
C VAL A 14 42.79 71.55 -6.77
N ILE A 15 42.91 71.96 -5.53
CA ILE A 15 42.40 71.22 -4.37
C ILE A 15 40.89 71.16 -4.46
N ARG A 16 40.13 72.14 -4.85
CA ARG A 16 38.71 72.18 -5.03
C ARG A 16 38.26 71.21 -6.14
N GLU A 17 38.92 71.25 -7.29
CA GLU A 17 38.66 70.35 -8.40
C GLU A 17 38.90 68.87 -8.01
N GLN A 18 39.98 68.63 -7.27
CA GLN A 18 40.24 67.27 -6.76
C GLN A 18 39.21 66.78 -5.72
N ALA A 19 38.75 67.67 -4.83
CA ALA A 19 37.72 67.37 -3.85
C ALA A 19 36.37 67.11 -4.54
N GLU A 20 35.99 67.84 -5.57
CA GLU A 20 34.77 67.54 -6.37
C GLU A 20 34.87 66.25 -7.11
N ARG A 21 36.03 65.90 -7.69
CA ARG A 21 36.24 64.57 -8.34
C ARG A 21 36.17 63.40 -7.34
N LEU A 22 36.71 63.62 -6.12
CA LEU A 22 36.60 62.60 -5.06
C LEU A 22 35.16 62.44 -4.62
N ALA A 23 34.40 63.50 -4.39
CA ALA A 23 33.00 63.46 -4.03
C ALA A 23 32.12 62.71 -5.10
N LEU A 24 32.44 63.00 -6.39
CA LEU A 24 31.76 62.30 -7.49
C LEU A 24 32.08 60.80 -7.50
N ARG A 25 33.35 60.42 -7.25
CA ARG A 25 33.76 59.01 -7.14
C ARG A 25 33.15 58.31 -5.93
N ASP A 26 33.10 58.98 -4.78
CA ASP A 26 32.47 58.47 -3.57
C ASP A 26 30.95 58.15 -3.81
N GLY A 27 30.26 59.06 -4.51
CA GLY A 27 28.88 58.88 -4.93
C GLY A 27 28.72 57.67 -5.90
N GLN A 28 29.67 57.51 -6.83
CA GLN A 28 29.65 56.32 -7.72
C GLN A 28 29.93 55.03 -6.95
N ILE A 29 30.86 55.00 -6.01
CA ILE A 29 31.19 53.86 -5.16
C ILE A 29 29.96 53.49 -4.30
N ALA A 30 29.28 54.46 -3.68
CA ALA A 30 28.06 54.24 -2.92
C ALA A 30 26.96 53.63 -3.79
N GLY A 31 26.73 54.13 -5.00
CA GLY A 31 25.78 53.58 -5.96
C GLY A 31 26.14 52.15 -6.42
N HIS A 32 27.44 51.87 -6.57
CA HIS A 32 27.87 50.49 -6.86
C HIS A 32 27.69 49.55 -5.67
N ALA A 33 27.96 49.99 -4.44
CA ALA A 33 27.74 49.21 -3.23
C ALA A 33 26.26 48.84 -3.04
N GLU A 34 25.36 49.78 -3.30
CA GLU A 34 23.91 49.53 -3.27
C GLU A 34 23.47 48.53 -4.32
N ARG A 35 23.99 48.64 -5.55
CA ARG A 35 23.72 47.64 -6.61
C ARG A 35 24.28 46.26 -6.29
N ILE A 36 25.45 46.17 -5.67
CA ILE A 36 26.04 44.91 -5.23
C ILE A 36 25.15 44.26 -4.17
N ALA A 37 24.69 45.01 -3.17
CA ALA A 37 23.79 44.50 -2.14
C ALA A 37 22.47 43.94 -2.72
N VAL A 38 21.87 44.62 -3.71
CA VAL A 38 20.68 44.14 -4.41
C VAL A 38 20.97 42.84 -5.19
N LEU A 39 22.12 42.81 -5.90
CA LEU A 39 22.49 41.59 -6.65
C LEU A 39 22.81 40.41 -5.72
N GLU A 40 23.46 40.64 -4.59
CA GLU A 40 23.69 39.61 -3.58
C GLU A 40 22.39 39.04 -3.01
N ALA A 41 21.39 39.89 -2.75
CA ALA A 41 20.06 39.46 -2.32
C ALA A 41 19.35 38.61 -3.41
N VAL A 42 19.42 39.02 -4.68
CA VAL A 42 18.88 38.25 -5.81
C VAL A 42 19.58 36.91 -5.97
N VAL A 43 20.90 36.85 -5.86
CA VAL A 43 21.68 35.61 -5.91
C VAL A 43 21.33 34.67 -4.75
N ALA A 44 21.12 35.21 -3.54
CA ALA A 44 20.68 34.43 -2.39
C ALA A 44 19.27 33.81 -2.63
N ASP A 45 18.31 34.61 -3.15
CA ASP A 45 16.98 34.11 -3.49
C ASP A 45 17.03 33.03 -4.59
N LEU A 46 17.81 33.26 -5.65
CA LEU A 46 17.97 32.27 -6.72
C LEU A 46 18.64 30.98 -6.25
N ARG A 47 19.61 31.04 -5.36
CA ARG A 47 20.22 29.86 -4.74
C ARG A 47 19.21 29.09 -3.91
N GLU A 48 18.40 29.73 -3.07
CA GLU A 48 17.35 29.12 -2.28
C GLU A 48 16.30 28.46 -3.18
N ARG A 49 15.88 29.11 -4.26
CA ARG A 49 14.96 28.55 -5.25
C ARG A 49 15.53 27.32 -5.96
N LEU A 50 16.78 27.38 -6.37
CA LEU A 50 17.48 26.25 -7.01
C LEU A 50 17.59 25.07 -6.05
N GLU A 51 18.01 25.29 -4.81
CA GLU A 51 18.07 24.24 -3.80
C GLU A 51 16.70 23.66 -3.48
N SER A 52 15.66 24.51 -3.43
CA SER A 52 14.28 24.05 -3.24
C SER A 52 13.80 23.19 -4.41
N ALA A 53 14.13 23.55 -5.65
CA ALA A 53 13.80 22.80 -6.86
C ALA A 53 14.55 21.45 -6.91
N LEU A 54 15.83 21.44 -6.56
CA LEU A 54 16.65 20.21 -6.48
C LEU A 54 16.12 19.28 -5.40
N ARG A 55 15.71 19.80 -4.23
CA ARG A 55 15.08 19.01 -3.16
C ARG A 55 13.73 18.42 -3.58
N ALA A 56 12.89 19.22 -4.24
CA ALA A 56 11.60 18.73 -4.78
C ALA A 56 11.80 17.59 -5.78
N GLY A 57 12.84 17.66 -6.63
CA GLY A 57 13.24 16.59 -7.55
C GLY A 57 13.83 15.37 -6.86
N SER A 58 14.30 15.47 -5.61
CA SER A 58 14.91 14.35 -4.87
C SER A 58 13.93 13.51 -4.07
N ARG A 59 12.69 13.99 -3.86
CA ARG A 59 11.65 13.26 -3.11
C ARG A 59 11.11 12.08 -3.92
N ASN A 60 11.03 10.90 -3.27
CA ASN A 60 10.45 9.70 -3.83
C ASN A 60 9.77 8.88 -2.71
N SER A 61 9.08 7.79 -3.08
CA SER A 61 8.37 6.93 -2.12
C SER A 61 9.29 6.23 -1.10
N GLY A 62 10.59 6.28 -1.31
CA GLY A 62 11.59 5.69 -0.40
C GLY A 62 12.05 6.65 0.70
N ASN A 63 12.00 7.97 0.48
CA ASN A 63 12.49 8.98 1.41
C ASN A 63 11.44 10.03 1.83
N SER A 64 10.20 9.89 1.38
CA SER A 64 9.10 10.79 1.73
C SER A 64 7.76 10.04 1.69
N SER A 65 6.69 10.68 2.16
CA SER A 65 5.31 10.16 2.08
C SER A 65 4.68 10.26 0.69
N VAL A 66 5.47 10.58 -0.34
CA VAL A 66 5.00 10.68 -1.73
C VAL A 66 4.64 9.29 -2.26
N PRO A 67 3.49 9.13 -2.92
CA PRO A 67 3.09 7.83 -3.47
C PRO A 67 4.08 7.30 -4.52
N PRO A 68 4.33 5.99 -4.62
CA PRO A 68 5.23 5.39 -5.61
C PRO A 68 4.92 5.75 -7.07
N SER A 69 3.67 6.10 -7.36
CA SER A 69 3.25 6.53 -8.72
C SER A 69 3.85 7.86 -9.18
N VAL A 70 4.53 8.58 -8.29
CA VAL A 70 5.19 9.86 -8.58
C VAL A 70 6.70 9.67 -8.82
N ASP A 71 7.25 8.49 -8.52
CA ASP A 71 8.69 8.20 -8.65
C ASP A 71 9.17 8.21 -10.11
N ASP A 72 8.29 7.95 -11.07
CA ASP A 72 8.60 7.91 -12.50
C ASP A 72 8.59 9.30 -13.18
N GLN A 73 8.40 10.38 -12.43
CA GLN A 73 8.41 11.73 -12.99
C GLN A 73 9.84 12.22 -13.28
N PRO A 74 10.07 12.93 -14.41
CA PRO A 74 11.38 13.49 -14.76
C PRO A 74 11.97 14.37 -13.66
N GLY A 75 13.27 14.24 -13.41
CA GLY A 75 14.00 15.05 -12.42
C GLY A 75 13.93 14.54 -10.98
N ARG A 76 13.34 13.37 -10.74
CA ARG A 76 13.32 12.73 -9.41
C ARG A 76 14.45 11.71 -9.23
N LYS A 77 14.86 11.48 -7.96
CA LYS A 77 15.82 10.40 -7.65
C LYS A 77 15.24 9.06 -8.10
N PRO A 78 16.05 8.15 -8.66
CA PRO A 78 15.59 6.85 -9.10
C PRO A 78 14.86 6.09 -8.00
N PRO A 79 13.81 5.30 -8.35
CA PRO A 79 13.10 4.45 -7.41
C PRO A 79 14.06 3.54 -6.62
N ARG A 80 13.68 3.17 -5.40
CA ARG A 80 14.48 2.28 -4.53
C ARG A 80 14.92 0.99 -5.25
N ARG A 81 14.10 0.48 -6.19
CA ARG A 81 14.43 -0.68 -7.01
C ARG A 81 15.64 -0.42 -7.90
N GLU A 82 15.71 0.73 -8.56
CA GLU A 82 16.80 1.12 -9.46
C GLU A 82 18.08 1.44 -8.68
N ARG A 83 17.97 2.15 -7.55
CA ARG A 83 19.10 2.38 -6.64
C ARG A 83 19.69 1.06 -6.16
N ARG A 84 18.84 0.10 -5.76
CA ARG A 84 19.28 -1.26 -5.38
C ARG A 84 19.85 -2.04 -6.55
N ALA A 85 19.38 -1.81 -7.78
CA ALA A 85 19.95 -2.39 -8.98
C ALA A 85 21.33 -1.81 -9.27
N ALA A 86 21.50 -0.49 -9.15
CA ALA A 86 22.78 0.20 -9.28
C ALA A 86 23.78 -0.22 -8.18
N GLU A 87 23.35 -0.36 -6.92
CA GLU A 87 24.16 -0.87 -5.80
C GLU A 87 24.62 -2.31 -6.06
N ARG A 88 23.78 -3.14 -6.69
CA ARG A 88 24.14 -4.50 -7.11
C ARG A 88 25.14 -4.49 -8.27
N ALA A 89 24.89 -3.67 -9.30
CA ALA A 89 25.79 -3.52 -10.43
C ALA A 89 27.17 -3.01 -9.99
N ALA A 90 27.23 -2.17 -8.96
CA ALA A 90 28.46 -1.69 -8.34
C ALA A 90 29.13 -2.71 -7.38
N GLY A 91 28.64 -3.95 -7.30
CA GLY A 91 29.17 -4.99 -6.43
C GLY A 91 28.92 -4.81 -4.93
N LYS A 92 28.17 -3.77 -4.54
CA LYS A 92 27.84 -3.45 -3.12
C LYS A 92 26.79 -4.39 -2.51
N ARG A 93 26.11 -5.19 -3.34
CA ARG A 93 25.06 -6.12 -2.88
C ARG A 93 24.96 -7.33 -3.79
N LYS A 94 25.02 -8.53 -3.23
CA LYS A 94 24.81 -9.78 -3.98
C LYS A 94 23.35 -9.95 -4.38
N GLN A 95 23.11 -10.55 -5.55
CA GLN A 95 21.76 -10.91 -5.99
C GLN A 95 21.30 -12.15 -5.23
N GLY A 96 20.01 -12.20 -4.85
CA GLY A 96 19.43 -13.33 -4.14
C GLY A 96 19.28 -13.10 -2.63
N LYS A 97 19.10 -14.19 -1.88
CA LYS A 97 18.95 -14.17 -0.42
C LYS A 97 20.23 -13.65 0.24
N GLN A 98 20.06 -12.80 1.24
CA GLN A 98 21.19 -12.30 2.02
C GLN A 98 21.66 -13.39 3.00
N PRO A 99 22.93 -13.37 3.44
CA PRO A 99 23.42 -14.28 4.47
C PRO A 99 22.53 -14.27 5.71
N GLY A 100 22.17 -15.44 6.24
CA GLY A 100 21.28 -15.61 7.38
C GLY A 100 19.78 -15.65 7.07
N SER A 101 19.36 -15.41 5.80
CA SER A 101 17.96 -15.61 5.42
C SER A 101 17.64 -17.10 5.33
N PRO A 102 16.56 -17.59 5.97
CA PRO A 102 16.20 -19.01 5.89
C PRO A 102 15.92 -19.40 4.43
N GLY A 103 16.47 -20.55 4.02
CA GLY A 103 16.19 -21.15 2.72
C GLY A 103 14.72 -21.59 2.65
N ALA A 104 14.07 -21.47 1.48
CA ALA A 104 12.90 -22.25 1.16
C ALA A 104 13.36 -23.35 0.20
N SER A 105 13.24 -24.59 0.59
CA SER A 105 13.45 -25.80 -0.23
C SER A 105 12.17 -26.61 -0.18
N MET A 106 11.93 -27.38 -1.22
CA MET A 106 10.89 -28.41 -1.15
C MET A 106 11.21 -29.34 0.03
N MET A 107 10.20 -29.63 0.83
CA MET A 107 10.32 -30.59 1.92
C MET A 107 9.94 -31.96 1.37
N TRP A 108 10.51 -33.01 1.95
CA TRP A 108 10.09 -34.37 1.67
C TRP A 108 8.75 -34.63 2.35
N GLU A 109 7.75 -35.05 1.57
CA GLU A 109 6.39 -35.28 2.05
C GLU A 109 5.98 -36.75 1.82
N VAL A 110 4.83 -37.17 2.40
CA VAL A 110 4.24 -38.46 2.11
C VAL A 110 3.77 -38.45 0.65
N PRO A 111 4.26 -39.36 -0.22
CA PRO A 111 3.88 -39.36 -1.62
C PRO A 111 2.44 -39.78 -1.82
N ASP A 112 1.72 -39.16 -2.77
CA ASP A 112 0.40 -39.59 -3.21
C ASP A 112 0.46 -40.94 -3.94
N ARG A 113 1.59 -41.21 -4.62
CA ARG A 113 1.84 -42.42 -5.42
C ARG A 113 3.33 -42.74 -5.39
N THR A 114 3.65 -44.05 -5.29
CA THR A 114 5.01 -44.56 -5.45
C THR A 114 5.07 -45.35 -6.77
N GLU A 115 6.13 -45.12 -7.53
CA GLU A 115 6.45 -45.90 -8.73
C GLU A 115 7.79 -46.57 -8.51
N ASP A 116 7.79 -47.93 -8.58
CA ASP A 116 8.99 -48.71 -8.47
C ASP A 116 9.59 -48.92 -9.86
N HIS A 117 10.90 -48.65 -9.97
CA HIS A 117 11.65 -48.82 -11.19
C HIS A 117 12.68 -49.92 -11.00
N PHE A 118 12.59 -50.94 -11.83
CA PHE A 118 13.53 -52.04 -11.83
C PHE A 118 14.50 -51.94 -13.01
N PRO A 119 15.75 -52.48 -12.89
CA PRO A 119 16.67 -52.58 -14.01
C PRO A 119 16.07 -53.49 -15.09
N GLU A 120 16.19 -53.07 -16.35
CA GLU A 120 15.76 -53.81 -17.53
C GLU A 120 16.96 -54.37 -18.29
N GLY A 121 16.75 -55.45 -19.08
CA GLY A 121 17.72 -56.03 -19.96
C GLY A 121 18.46 -57.25 -19.36
N ALA A 122 19.59 -57.65 -19.94
CA ALA A 122 20.33 -58.83 -19.54
C ALA A 122 21.54 -58.49 -18.65
N CYS A 123 21.74 -59.29 -17.61
CA CYS A 123 22.96 -59.33 -16.82
C CYS A 123 24.20 -59.73 -17.70
N PRO A 124 25.43 -59.27 -17.44
CA PRO A 124 26.63 -59.75 -18.13
C PRO A 124 26.84 -61.29 -18.11
N CYS A 125 26.17 -61.98 -17.20
CA CYS A 125 26.13 -63.46 -17.16
C CYS A 125 25.13 -64.10 -18.13
N GLY A 126 24.33 -63.29 -18.85
CA GLY A 126 23.29 -63.76 -19.80
C GLY A 126 21.89 -63.96 -19.21
N ALA A 127 21.70 -63.82 -17.89
CA ALA A 127 20.38 -63.92 -17.26
C ALA A 127 19.53 -62.66 -17.47
N ASP A 128 18.22 -62.80 -17.60
CA ASP A 128 17.28 -61.67 -17.68
C ASP A 128 17.11 -61.02 -16.29
N LEU A 129 17.26 -59.68 -16.24
CA LEU A 129 17.14 -58.94 -15.00
C LEU A 129 15.69 -58.82 -14.52
N ALA A 130 14.69 -59.03 -15.39
CA ALA A 130 13.31 -59.07 -15.00
C ALA A 130 12.93 -60.28 -14.07
N GLU A 131 13.76 -61.35 -14.13
CA GLU A 131 13.62 -62.53 -13.27
C GLU A 131 14.53 -62.49 -12.03
N ALA A 132 15.31 -61.44 -11.86
CA ALA A 132 16.25 -61.30 -10.75
C ALA A 132 15.55 -60.99 -9.42
N ALA A 133 16.15 -61.47 -8.31
CA ALA A 133 15.62 -61.18 -6.97
C ALA A 133 15.74 -59.67 -6.64
N ASP A 134 14.66 -59.09 -6.18
CA ASP A 134 14.63 -57.72 -5.68
C ASP A 134 15.45 -57.61 -4.36
N LEU A 135 16.44 -56.73 -4.31
CA LEU A 135 17.25 -56.45 -3.13
C LEU A 135 16.80 -55.23 -2.35
N GLY A 136 15.68 -54.60 -2.76
CA GLY A 136 15.10 -53.44 -2.15
C GLY A 136 15.58 -52.12 -2.75
N THR A 137 14.99 -51.02 -2.30
CA THR A 137 15.21 -49.67 -2.81
C THR A 137 16.59 -49.17 -2.48
N VAL A 138 17.40 -48.82 -3.49
CA VAL A 138 18.74 -48.26 -3.34
C VAL A 138 18.67 -46.75 -3.14
N ARG A 139 17.74 -46.06 -3.79
CA ARG A 139 17.59 -44.61 -3.72
C ARG A 139 16.14 -44.21 -4.05
N SER A 140 15.60 -43.25 -3.29
CA SER A 140 14.33 -42.60 -3.58
C SER A 140 14.53 -41.11 -3.90
N PHE A 141 13.62 -40.56 -4.72
CA PHE A 141 13.49 -39.13 -5.00
C PHE A 141 12.02 -38.81 -5.22
N GLN A 142 11.61 -37.58 -4.98
CA GLN A 142 10.24 -37.11 -5.19
C GLN A 142 10.21 -36.06 -6.29
N GLN A 143 9.21 -36.15 -7.15
CA GLN A 143 8.85 -35.17 -8.15
C GLN A 143 7.43 -34.70 -7.86
N GLU A 144 7.22 -33.36 -7.79
CA GLU A 144 5.90 -32.77 -7.67
C GLU A 144 5.43 -32.35 -9.06
N GLU A 145 4.26 -32.84 -9.49
CA GLU A 145 3.70 -32.59 -10.80
C GLU A 145 2.22 -32.22 -10.69
N VAL A 146 1.73 -31.35 -11.57
CA VAL A 146 0.31 -31.00 -11.68
C VAL A 146 -0.34 -31.91 -12.74
N PRO A 147 -1.32 -32.77 -12.37
CA PRO A 147 -2.05 -33.57 -13.33
C PRO A 147 -2.77 -32.68 -14.36
N ALA A 148 -2.96 -33.18 -15.59
CA ALA A 148 -3.70 -32.46 -16.61
C ALA A 148 -5.11 -32.13 -16.10
N ALA A 149 -5.41 -30.81 -15.98
CA ALA A 149 -6.72 -30.34 -15.58
C ALA A 149 -7.67 -30.43 -16.78
N SER A 150 -8.84 -31.05 -16.61
CA SER A 150 -9.87 -31.12 -17.66
C SER A 150 -11.25 -30.82 -17.07
N ALA A 151 -12.10 -30.13 -17.85
CA ALA A 151 -13.51 -29.97 -17.50
C ALA A 151 -14.28 -31.29 -17.75
N GLU A 152 -14.92 -31.76 -16.70
CA GLU A 152 -15.81 -32.93 -16.78
C GLU A 152 -17.20 -32.52 -17.24
N ARG A 153 -17.81 -33.29 -18.14
CA ARG A 153 -19.20 -33.14 -18.58
C ARG A 153 -20.04 -34.20 -17.96
N VAL A 154 -20.95 -33.81 -17.04
CA VAL A 154 -21.86 -34.71 -16.36
C VAL A 154 -23.25 -34.52 -16.95
N GLN A 155 -23.87 -35.60 -17.45
CA GLN A 155 -25.26 -35.64 -17.85
C GLN A 155 -26.09 -36.17 -16.69
N HIS A 156 -27.19 -35.49 -16.37
CA HIS A 156 -28.13 -35.86 -15.33
C HIS A 156 -29.42 -36.32 -15.98
N ASP A 157 -29.69 -37.63 -15.95
CA ASP A 157 -30.92 -38.21 -16.47
C ASP A 157 -31.89 -38.48 -15.30
N LEU A 158 -33.04 -37.81 -15.33
CA LEU A 158 -34.09 -37.94 -14.30
C LEU A 158 -35.09 -38.97 -14.80
N HIS A 159 -35.12 -40.12 -14.11
CA HIS A 159 -36.02 -41.19 -14.44
C HIS A 159 -37.36 -41.06 -13.76
N GLU A 160 -38.43 -41.54 -14.43
CA GLU A 160 -39.73 -41.75 -13.86
C GLU A 160 -39.97 -43.26 -13.63
N VAL A 161 -40.49 -43.63 -12.48
CA VAL A 161 -40.82 -45.00 -12.13
C VAL A 161 -42.29 -45.09 -11.74
N ARG A 162 -42.94 -46.25 -12.00
CA ARG A 162 -44.31 -46.50 -11.63
C ARG A 162 -44.37 -47.34 -10.37
N GLY A 163 -45.00 -46.85 -9.31
CA GLY A 163 -45.24 -47.59 -8.08
C GLY A 163 -46.25 -48.72 -8.26
N ALA A 164 -46.33 -49.66 -7.30
CA ALA A 164 -47.29 -50.78 -7.30
C ALA A 164 -48.75 -50.30 -7.31
N CYS A 165 -49.05 -49.10 -6.86
CA CYS A 165 -50.36 -48.47 -6.91
C CYS A 165 -50.72 -47.85 -8.27
N GLY A 166 -49.80 -47.91 -9.27
CA GLY A 166 -49.97 -47.35 -10.60
C GLY A 166 -49.56 -45.87 -10.75
N LEU A 167 -49.19 -45.17 -9.65
CA LEU A 167 -48.73 -43.78 -9.68
C LEU A 167 -47.31 -43.68 -10.22
N ALA A 168 -47.07 -42.64 -11.08
CA ALA A 168 -45.76 -42.31 -11.59
C ALA A 168 -45.03 -41.37 -10.61
N HIS A 169 -43.73 -41.59 -10.40
CA HIS A 169 -42.84 -40.81 -9.55
C HIS A 169 -41.61 -40.45 -10.33
N ALA A 170 -41.45 -39.15 -10.63
CA ALA A 170 -40.24 -38.65 -11.26
C ALA A 170 -39.15 -38.37 -10.21
N ALA A 171 -37.90 -38.64 -10.57
CA ALA A 171 -36.76 -38.32 -9.74
C ALA A 171 -36.64 -36.77 -9.57
N PRO A 172 -36.41 -36.28 -8.35
CA PRO A 172 -36.15 -34.89 -8.16
C PRO A 172 -34.80 -34.50 -8.77
N ARG A 173 -34.70 -33.24 -9.21
CA ARG A 173 -33.42 -32.70 -9.69
C ARG A 173 -32.38 -32.70 -8.57
N PRO A 174 -31.11 -33.05 -8.85
CA PRO A 174 -30.03 -32.97 -7.88
C PRO A 174 -29.82 -31.55 -7.37
N ALA A 175 -29.54 -31.41 -6.09
CA ALA A 175 -29.26 -30.09 -5.48
C ALA A 175 -28.07 -29.42 -6.18
N GLY A 176 -28.18 -28.12 -6.44
CA GLY A 176 -27.13 -27.32 -7.10
C GLY A 176 -27.10 -27.41 -8.64
N VAL A 177 -27.94 -28.27 -9.26
CA VAL A 177 -28.08 -28.31 -10.72
C VAL A 177 -29.19 -27.36 -11.16
N PRO A 178 -28.88 -26.32 -12.00
CA PRO A 178 -29.86 -25.33 -12.48
C PRO A 178 -30.93 -25.96 -13.38
N ASP A 179 -32.08 -25.26 -13.53
CA ASP A 179 -33.16 -25.64 -14.45
C ASP A 179 -32.89 -25.17 -15.88
N SER A 180 -31.73 -25.55 -16.40
CA SER A 180 -31.36 -25.25 -17.78
C SER A 180 -30.79 -26.51 -18.44
N ALA A 181 -31.04 -26.68 -19.73
CA ALA A 181 -30.57 -27.85 -20.49
C ALA A 181 -29.02 -27.96 -20.47
N LEU A 182 -28.35 -26.81 -20.41
CA LEU A 182 -26.89 -26.72 -20.29
C LEU A 182 -26.54 -25.76 -19.17
N SER A 183 -25.63 -26.17 -18.31
CA SER A 183 -25.17 -25.34 -17.19
C SER A 183 -23.67 -25.50 -16.98
N VAL A 184 -23.06 -24.48 -16.38
CA VAL A 184 -21.66 -24.53 -15.95
C VAL A 184 -21.63 -24.71 -14.44
N GLY A 185 -20.82 -25.64 -13.95
CA GLY A 185 -20.67 -25.96 -12.54
C GLY A 185 -20.04 -24.83 -11.71
N PRO A 186 -20.23 -24.85 -10.39
CA PRO A 186 -19.79 -23.78 -9.49
C PRO A 186 -18.26 -23.63 -9.48
N ARG A 187 -17.49 -24.71 -9.65
CA ARG A 187 -16.01 -24.65 -9.63
C ARG A 187 -15.43 -23.89 -10.83
N LEU A 188 -15.99 -24.09 -12.03
CA LEU A 188 -15.56 -23.37 -13.23
C LEU A 188 -15.97 -21.88 -13.15
N ARG A 189 -17.14 -21.56 -12.58
CA ARG A 189 -17.55 -20.18 -12.29
C ARG A 189 -16.62 -19.53 -11.27
N ALA A 190 -16.25 -20.24 -10.20
CA ALA A 190 -15.29 -19.79 -9.21
C ALA A 190 -13.91 -19.48 -9.83
N LEU A 191 -13.44 -20.33 -10.74
CA LEU A 191 -12.18 -20.13 -11.46
C LEU A 191 -12.21 -18.83 -12.28
N ALA A 192 -13.30 -18.56 -13.01
CA ALA A 192 -13.44 -17.30 -13.76
C ALA A 192 -13.38 -16.07 -12.83
N VAL A 193 -14.08 -16.10 -11.70
CA VAL A 193 -14.05 -15.02 -10.70
C VAL A 193 -12.66 -14.86 -10.09
N TYR A 194 -12.00 -15.95 -9.73
CA TYR A 194 -10.65 -15.97 -9.18
C TYR A 194 -9.64 -15.31 -10.12
N LEU A 195 -9.65 -15.71 -11.39
CA LEU A 195 -8.73 -15.17 -12.39
C LEU A 195 -8.93 -13.67 -12.59
N VAL A 196 -10.17 -13.20 -12.67
CA VAL A 196 -10.45 -11.79 -12.97
C VAL A 196 -10.30 -10.90 -11.75
N VAL A 197 -10.82 -11.30 -10.58
CA VAL A 197 -10.85 -10.44 -9.38
C VAL A 197 -9.56 -10.57 -8.58
N PHE A 198 -9.10 -11.80 -8.37
CA PHE A 198 -7.96 -12.03 -7.48
C PHE A 198 -6.63 -11.96 -8.21
N GLN A 199 -6.55 -12.51 -9.42
CA GLN A 199 -5.34 -12.51 -10.26
C GLN A 199 -5.30 -11.34 -11.27
N HIS A 200 -6.36 -10.54 -11.36
CA HIS A 200 -6.47 -9.36 -12.24
C HIS A 200 -6.34 -9.66 -13.74
N VAL A 201 -6.62 -10.89 -14.15
CA VAL A 201 -6.56 -11.28 -15.57
C VAL A 201 -7.69 -10.57 -16.34
N PRO A 202 -7.41 -9.92 -17.48
CA PRO A 202 -8.45 -9.36 -18.35
C PRO A 202 -9.43 -10.42 -18.81
N VAL A 203 -10.71 -10.05 -19.01
CA VAL A 203 -11.81 -10.99 -19.31
C VAL A 203 -11.50 -11.87 -20.52
N GLU A 204 -11.04 -11.29 -21.63
CA GLU A 204 -10.66 -12.02 -22.83
C GLU A 204 -9.57 -13.06 -22.55
N ARG A 205 -8.51 -12.66 -21.84
CA ARG A 205 -7.41 -13.55 -21.46
C ARG A 205 -7.85 -14.61 -20.46
N CYS A 206 -8.80 -14.30 -19.57
CA CYS A 206 -9.41 -15.27 -18.64
C CYS A 206 -10.10 -16.39 -19.43
N ARG A 207 -10.88 -16.04 -20.45
CA ARG A 207 -11.54 -17.00 -21.33
C ARG A 207 -10.55 -17.93 -22.02
N LEU A 208 -9.49 -17.37 -22.60
CA LEU A 208 -8.43 -18.16 -23.24
C LEU A 208 -7.73 -19.10 -22.25
N LEU A 209 -7.35 -18.59 -21.08
CA LEU A 209 -6.69 -19.37 -20.04
C LEU A 209 -7.55 -20.54 -19.56
N ILE A 210 -8.85 -20.33 -19.37
CA ILE A 210 -9.79 -21.39 -18.99
C ILE A 210 -9.83 -22.48 -20.11
N ALA A 211 -9.93 -22.07 -21.37
CA ALA A 211 -9.95 -23.01 -22.49
C ALA A 211 -8.64 -23.80 -22.59
N ASP A 212 -7.50 -23.14 -22.50
CA ASP A 212 -6.17 -23.77 -22.62
C ASP A 212 -5.89 -24.76 -21.49
N VAL A 213 -6.28 -24.40 -20.24
CA VAL A 213 -5.97 -25.22 -19.06
C VAL A 213 -6.98 -26.34 -18.87
N THR A 214 -8.28 -26.09 -19.14
CA THR A 214 -9.34 -27.05 -18.77
C THR A 214 -10.08 -27.67 -19.98
N GLY A 215 -9.84 -27.19 -21.20
CA GLY A 215 -10.60 -27.57 -22.39
C GLY A 215 -12.05 -27.04 -22.41
N ALA A 216 -12.46 -26.23 -21.43
CA ALA A 216 -13.82 -25.67 -21.37
C ALA A 216 -13.91 -24.37 -22.18
N ALA A 217 -14.71 -24.33 -23.24
CA ALA A 217 -15.00 -23.12 -23.98
C ALA A 217 -16.04 -22.27 -23.25
N VAL A 218 -15.67 -21.07 -22.86
CA VAL A 218 -16.55 -20.07 -22.23
C VAL A 218 -16.52 -18.75 -23.00
N SER A 219 -17.58 -17.94 -22.89
CA SER A 219 -17.66 -16.62 -23.53
C SER A 219 -17.28 -15.50 -22.55
N ASP A 220 -16.98 -14.31 -23.07
CA ASP A 220 -16.77 -13.10 -22.26
C ASP A 220 -18.03 -12.76 -21.44
N GLY A 221 -19.23 -12.92 -22.06
CA GLY A 221 -20.51 -12.75 -21.38
C GLY A 221 -20.71 -13.71 -20.21
N PHE A 222 -20.24 -14.94 -20.33
CA PHE A 222 -20.22 -15.90 -19.21
C PHE A 222 -19.35 -15.39 -18.05
N VAL A 223 -18.14 -14.91 -18.33
CA VAL A 223 -17.23 -14.37 -17.28
C VAL A 223 -17.89 -13.17 -16.57
N HIS A 224 -18.49 -12.25 -17.32
CA HIS A 224 -19.24 -11.13 -16.73
C HIS A 224 -20.42 -11.59 -15.87
N SER A 225 -21.19 -12.59 -16.33
CA SER A 225 -22.30 -13.15 -15.52
C SER A 225 -21.83 -13.81 -14.24
N CYS A 226 -20.62 -14.41 -14.24
CA CYS A 226 -20.03 -14.97 -13.03
C CYS A 226 -19.66 -13.89 -12.01
N LEU A 227 -19.14 -12.73 -12.46
CA LEU A 227 -18.83 -11.60 -11.58
C LEU A 227 -20.08 -11.04 -10.92
N ALA A 228 -21.12 -10.71 -11.72
CA ALA A 228 -22.39 -10.20 -11.19
C ALA A 228 -23.04 -11.18 -10.20
N ARG A 229 -23.04 -12.47 -10.53
CA ARG A 229 -23.57 -13.51 -9.63
C ARG A 229 -22.76 -13.61 -8.33
N ALA A 230 -21.42 -13.57 -8.42
CA ALA A 230 -20.57 -13.63 -7.23
C ALA A 230 -20.79 -12.43 -6.31
N ALA A 231 -20.89 -11.22 -6.86
CA ALA A 231 -21.20 -10.02 -6.10
C ALA A 231 -22.56 -10.11 -5.38
N SER A 232 -23.60 -10.54 -6.10
CA SER A 232 -24.93 -10.75 -5.52
C SER A 232 -24.92 -11.80 -4.38
N LEU A 233 -24.26 -12.93 -4.56
CA LEU A 233 -24.17 -13.98 -3.54
C LEU A 233 -23.32 -13.55 -2.33
N ALA A 234 -22.33 -12.68 -2.53
CA ALA A 234 -21.46 -12.17 -1.46
C ALA A 234 -22.09 -11.01 -0.67
N ALA A 235 -23.12 -10.35 -1.17
CA ALA A 235 -23.63 -9.08 -0.66
C ALA A 235 -23.94 -9.06 0.85
N GLU A 236 -24.61 -10.09 1.36
CA GLU A 236 -24.90 -10.22 2.80
C GLU A 236 -23.61 -10.34 3.63
N VAL A 237 -22.64 -11.14 3.14
CA VAL A 237 -21.37 -11.35 3.84
C VAL A 237 -20.52 -10.08 3.80
N VAL A 238 -20.52 -9.35 2.69
CA VAL A 238 -19.83 -8.07 2.56
C VAL A 238 -20.43 -7.05 3.54
N THR A 239 -21.77 -7.01 3.69
CA THR A 239 -22.44 -6.18 4.69
C THR A 239 -22.03 -6.57 6.10
N LEU A 240 -21.97 -7.87 6.42
CA LEU A 240 -21.47 -8.37 7.70
C LEU A 240 -20.01 -7.96 7.95
N ILE A 241 -19.13 -8.13 6.97
CA ILE A 241 -17.72 -7.73 7.07
C ILE A 241 -17.60 -6.24 7.42
N ARG A 242 -18.38 -5.37 6.77
CA ARG A 242 -18.39 -3.94 7.06
C ARG A 242 -18.85 -3.65 8.49
N ALA A 243 -19.90 -4.30 8.95
CA ALA A 243 -20.39 -4.17 10.33
C ALA A 243 -19.33 -4.61 11.35
N LEU A 244 -18.61 -5.70 11.07
CA LEU A 244 -17.51 -6.21 11.91
C LEU A 244 -16.32 -5.24 11.96
N ILE A 245 -15.99 -4.57 10.85
CA ILE A 245 -14.97 -3.50 10.85
C ILE A 245 -15.47 -2.30 11.66
N THR A 246 -16.73 -1.88 11.47
CA THR A 246 -17.32 -0.75 12.21
C THR A 246 -17.31 -0.99 13.72
N ALA A 247 -17.55 -2.23 14.15
CA ALA A 247 -17.56 -2.60 15.57
C ALA A 247 -16.16 -2.87 16.15
N SER A 248 -15.08 -2.81 15.36
CA SER A 248 -13.74 -3.11 15.84
C SER A 248 -13.13 -1.96 16.65
N ALA A 249 -12.28 -2.28 17.63
CA ALA A 249 -11.62 -1.28 18.46
C ALA A 249 -10.55 -0.47 17.68
N VAL A 250 -9.93 -1.08 16.67
CA VAL A 250 -8.89 -0.46 15.83
C VAL A 250 -9.12 -0.87 14.39
N ALA A 251 -9.11 0.09 13.48
CA ALA A 251 -9.15 -0.16 12.05
C ALA A 251 -8.18 0.76 11.29
N GLY A 252 -7.55 0.21 10.27
CA GLY A 252 -6.68 0.95 9.37
C GLY A 252 -7.46 1.42 8.14
N PHE A 253 -7.22 2.65 7.72
CA PHE A 253 -7.84 3.26 6.55
C PHE A 253 -6.77 3.76 5.58
N ASP A 254 -7.01 3.56 4.29
CA ASP A 254 -6.14 4.06 3.22
C ASP A 254 -6.95 4.23 1.95
N GLU A 255 -6.53 5.15 1.07
CA GLU A 255 -7.13 5.32 -0.23
C GLU A 255 -6.11 5.21 -1.36
N THR A 256 -6.56 4.66 -2.46
CA THR A 256 -5.76 4.56 -3.69
C THR A 256 -6.55 4.97 -4.91
N THR A 257 -5.85 5.53 -5.90
CA THR A 257 -6.49 5.85 -7.19
C THR A 257 -6.82 4.58 -7.95
N LEU A 258 -7.99 4.57 -8.62
CA LEU A 258 -8.39 3.52 -9.53
C LEU A 258 -8.96 4.13 -10.81
N ARG A 259 -8.69 3.48 -11.96
CA ARG A 259 -9.23 3.88 -13.25
C ARG A 259 -10.53 3.12 -13.51
N SER A 260 -11.66 3.79 -13.33
CA SER A 260 -13.00 3.25 -13.53
C SER A 260 -13.85 4.23 -14.32
N GLY A 261 -14.87 3.73 -15.04
CA GLY A 261 -15.82 4.54 -15.79
C GLY A 261 -15.20 5.35 -16.91
N PRO A 262 -15.80 6.50 -17.29
CA PRO A 262 -15.34 7.34 -18.40
C PRO A 262 -13.89 7.82 -18.24
N ALA A 263 -13.22 8.07 -19.36
CA ALA A 263 -11.88 8.63 -19.37
C ALA A 263 -11.91 10.08 -18.84
N GLY A 264 -10.87 10.46 -18.06
CA GLY A 264 -10.74 11.80 -17.48
C GLY A 264 -11.19 11.90 -16.02
N GLU A 265 -12.09 11.06 -15.55
CA GLU A 265 -12.47 11.03 -14.14
C GLU A 265 -11.43 10.35 -13.28
N LYS A 266 -11.11 10.99 -12.15
CA LYS A 266 -10.20 10.46 -11.13
C LYS A 266 -11.02 9.83 -10.00
N LYS A 267 -11.04 8.52 -9.96
CA LYS A 267 -11.70 7.74 -8.91
C LYS A 267 -10.69 7.28 -7.85
N TYR A 268 -11.19 7.05 -6.66
CA TYR A 268 -10.44 6.49 -5.55
C TYR A 268 -11.17 5.27 -4.99
N VAL A 269 -10.43 4.37 -4.40
CA VAL A 269 -10.96 3.29 -3.58
C VAL A 269 -10.60 3.60 -2.14
N HIS A 270 -11.60 3.71 -1.29
CA HIS A 270 -11.45 3.76 0.16
C HIS A 270 -11.39 2.34 0.69
N GLY A 271 -10.29 2.01 1.34
CA GLY A 271 -10.09 0.72 2.00
C GLY A 271 -10.20 0.86 3.50
N ALA A 272 -10.91 -0.06 4.15
CA ALA A 272 -10.97 -0.21 5.60
C ALA A 272 -10.53 -1.64 5.99
N PHE A 273 -9.64 -1.75 6.96
CA PHE A 273 -8.95 -2.99 7.27
C PHE A 273 -8.81 -3.21 8.77
N THR A 274 -8.98 -4.45 9.18
CA THR A 274 -8.46 -4.96 10.44
C THR A 274 -7.48 -6.11 10.16
N GLU A 275 -6.96 -6.77 11.16
CA GLU A 275 -6.17 -7.99 10.98
C GLU A 275 -6.98 -9.10 10.30
N LEU A 276 -8.30 -9.15 10.56
CA LEU A 276 -9.20 -10.21 10.09
C LEU A 276 -10.09 -9.79 8.91
N TYR A 277 -10.34 -8.51 8.70
CA TYR A 277 -11.34 -8.04 7.75
C TYR A 277 -10.77 -7.06 6.72
N SER A 278 -11.38 -7.02 5.54
CA SER A 278 -11.06 -6.08 4.46
C SER A 278 -12.32 -5.62 3.76
N SER A 279 -12.48 -4.31 3.59
CA SER A 279 -13.58 -3.70 2.83
C SER A 279 -13.05 -2.65 1.88
N PHE A 280 -13.69 -2.51 0.72
CA PHE A 280 -13.31 -1.54 -0.31
C PHE A 280 -14.56 -0.82 -0.81
N ARG A 281 -14.45 0.50 -1.03
CA ARG A 281 -15.53 1.30 -1.61
C ARG A 281 -14.98 2.26 -2.66
N LEU A 282 -15.58 2.25 -3.85
CA LEU A 282 -15.26 3.19 -4.91
C LEU A 282 -15.88 4.57 -4.61
N GLY A 283 -15.14 5.64 -4.90
CA GLY A 283 -15.66 7.00 -4.72
C GLY A 283 -14.68 8.07 -5.18
N SER A 284 -14.91 9.30 -4.74
CA SER A 284 -13.97 10.42 -4.86
C SER A 284 -13.09 10.53 -3.61
N ARG A 285 -12.17 11.49 -3.57
CA ARG A 285 -11.33 11.75 -2.37
C ARG A 285 -11.97 12.78 -1.42
N SER A 286 -13.27 13.08 -1.55
CA SER A 286 -13.96 14.04 -0.70
C SER A 286 -14.36 13.43 0.64
N LEU A 287 -14.64 14.29 1.62
CA LEU A 287 -15.21 13.87 2.90
C LEU A 287 -16.58 13.18 2.73
N ASP A 288 -17.42 13.69 1.83
CA ASP A 288 -18.73 13.10 1.55
C ASP A 288 -18.60 11.67 0.97
N SER A 289 -17.56 11.43 0.16
CA SER A 289 -17.30 10.09 -0.35
C SER A 289 -16.78 9.15 0.73
N MET A 290 -15.99 9.64 1.69
CA MET A 290 -15.56 8.85 2.85
C MET A 290 -16.74 8.53 3.77
N GLU A 291 -17.68 9.44 3.92
CA GLU A 291 -18.94 9.25 4.65
C GLU A 291 -19.81 8.19 3.96
N ASN A 292 -20.01 8.32 2.64
CA ASN A 292 -20.76 7.36 1.82
C ASN A 292 -20.11 5.99 1.73
N ALA A 293 -18.80 5.87 2.05
CA ALA A 293 -18.15 4.57 2.24
C ALA A 293 -18.76 3.79 3.43
N GLY A 294 -19.45 4.47 4.37
CA GLY A 294 -20.38 3.89 5.33
C GLY A 294 -19.73 3.06 6.45
N ILE A 295 -18.45 3.28 6.76
CA ILE A 295 -17.79 2.70 7.94
C ILE A 295 -17.43 3.81 8.93
N LEU A 296 -16.73 4.87 8.49
CA LEU A 296 -16.32 5.98 9.38
C LEU A 296 -17.47 6.67 10.12
N PRO A 297 -18.67 6.87 9.53
CA PRO A 297 -19.79 7.51 10.24
C PRO A 297 -20.21 6.82 11.53
N ASP A 298 -20.11 5.49 11.57
CA ASP A 298 -20.56 4.66 12.70
C ASP A 298 -19.38 4.02 13.46
N PHE A 299 -18.15 4.33 13.06
CA PHE A 299 -16.94 3.76 13.67
C PHE A 299 -16.55 4.52 14.93
N ALA A 300 -16.59 3.86 16.08
CA ALA A 300 -16.26 4.48 17.37
C ALA A 300 -14.83 4.16 17.87
N GLY A 301 -14.07 3.33 17.15
CA GLY A 301 -12.73 2.89 17.54
C GLY A 301 -11.60 3.86 17.18
N ILE A 302 -10.37 3.34 17.11
CA ILE A 302 -9.17 4.08 16.72
C ILE A 302 -8.93 3.94 15.22
N VAL A 303 -8.84 5.07 14.51
CA VAL A 303 -8.49 5.15 13.09
C VAL A 303 -6.97 5.19 12.92
N VAL A 304 -6.39 4.17 12.29
CA VAL A 304 -4.98 4.17 11.88
C VAL A 304 -4.90 4.59 10.41
N SER A 305 -4.27 5.72 10.11
CA SER A 305 -4.19 6.25 8.74
C SER A 305 -2.87 6.97 8.48
N ASP A 306 -2.66 7.39 7.23
CA ASP A 306 -1.65 8.38 6.92
C ASP A 306 -2.03 9.77 7.47
N ARG A 307 -1.26 10.81 7.13
CA ARG A 307 -1.56 12.19 7.54
C ARG A 307 -2.55 12.91 6.61
N TYR A 308 -3.37 12.18 5.84
CA TYR A 308 -4.36 12.82 5.00
C TYR A 308 -5.40 13.56 5.87
N GLN A 309 -5.53 14.86 5.63
CA GLN A 309 -6.28 15.78 6.50
C GLN A 309 -7.73 15.36 6.73
N ASN A 310 -8.35 14.68 5.78
CA ASN A 310 -9.76 14.28 5.90
C ASN A 310 -10.00 13.25 7.02
N TYR A 311 -9.01 12.43 7.40
CA TYR A 311 -9.13 11.54 8.56
C TYR A 311 -9.14 12.27 9.90
N PHE A 312 -8.69 13.52 9.93
CA PHE A 312 -8.64 14.38 11.11
C PHE A 312 -9.72 15.46 11.09
N SER A 313 -10.76 15.27 10.29
CA SER A 313 -11.90 16.19 10.18
C SER A 313 -12.79 16.14 11.44
N THR A 314 -13.38 17.27 11.80
CA THR A 314 -14.41 17.36 12.86
C THR A 314 -15.66 16.55 12.56
N ARG A 315 -15.89 16.11 11.31
CA ARG A 315 -16.95 15.14 11.01
C ARG A 315 -16.82 13.82 11.77
N TRP A 316 -15.60 13.49 12.22
CA TRP A 316 -15.29 12.23 12.91
C TRP A 316 -15.03 12.45 14.42
N GLU A 317 -15.64 13.45 15.06
CA GLU A 317 -15.49 13.72 16.51
C GLU A 317 -15.96 12.58 17.41
N HIS A 318 -16.80 11.69 16.89
CA HIS A 318 -17.33 10.52 17.58
C HIS A 318 -16.33 9.36 17.69
N ILE A 319 -15.25 9.34 16.90
CA ILE A 319 -14.22 8.28 16.99
C ILE A 319 -13.39 8.46 18.27
N ALA A 320 -12.92 7.35 18.85
CA ALA A 320 -12.06 7.39 20.05
C ALA A 320 -10.71 8.09 19.81
N GLY A 321 -10.25 8.17 18.56
CA GLY A 321 -9.10 8.94 18.14
C GLY A 321 -8.39 8.42 16.90
N ASN A 322 -7.30 9.10 16.54
CA ASN A 322 -6.48 8.74 15.40
C ASN A 322 -5.11 8.24 15.85
N GLN A 323 -4.50 7.34 15.07
CA GLN A 323 -3.10 6.99 15.10
C GLN A 323 -2.49 7.30 13.72
N ALA A 324 -1.61 8.28 13.66
CA ALA A 324 -0.88 8.60 12.46
C ALA A 324 0.19 7.54 12.15
N CYS A 325 0.28 7.09 10.90
CA CYS A 325 1.24 6.08 10.48
C CYS A 325 2.69 6.53 10.66
N LEU A 326 3.42 5.91 11.58
CA LEU A 326 4.82 6.26 11.84
C LEU A 326 5.76 5.94 10.67
N ALA A 327 5.39 5.00 9.79
CA ALA A 327 6.20 4.71 8.60
C ALA A 327 6.26 5.93 7.65
N HIS A 328 5.19 6.72 7.56
CA HIS A 328 5.17 7.98 6.82
C HIS A 328 5.98 9.06 7.53
N LEU A 329 5.80 9.21 8.84
CA LEU A 329 6.58 10.18 9.63
C LEU A 329 8.10 9.90 9.54
N LEU A 330 8.50 8.63 9.64
CA LEU A 330 9.92 8.24 9.52
C LEU A 330 10.51 8.59 8.15
N ARG A 331 9.73 8.43 7.06
CA ARG A 331 10.14 8.84 5.71
C ARG A 331 10.26 10.35 5.58
N ASP A 332 9.32 11.09 6.16
CA ASP A 332 9.34 12.55 6.15
C ASP A 332 10.51 13.11 6.98
N TYR A 333 10.87 12.48 8.10
CA TYR A 333 12.09 12.82 8.84
C TYR A 333 13.37 12.47 8.06
N GLU A 334 13.37 11.44 7.20
CA GLU A 334 14.48 11.16 6.28
C GLU A 334 14.67 12.29 5.27
N ASP A 335 13.58 12.81 4.67
CA ASP A 335 13.62 13.98 3.79
C ASP A 335 14.13 15.22 4.53
N CYS A 336 13.76 15.38 5.82
CA CYS A 336 14.30 16.45 6.66
C CYS A 336 15.81 16.30 6.89
N ALA A 337 16.31 15.09 7.15
CA ALA A 337 17.74 14.84 7.33
C ALA A 337 18.53 15.14 6.04
N GLU A 338 17.98 14.80 4.88
CA GLU A 338 18.56 15.16 3.57
C GLU A 338 18.51 16.68 3.32
N SER A 339 17.47 17.37 3.81
CA SER A 339 17.28 18.82 3.63
C SER A 339 18.15 19.66 4.57
N TYR A 340 18.52 19.12 5.73
CA TYR A 340 19.31 19.78 6.76
C TYR A 340 20.48 18.89 7.23
N PRO A 341 21.54 18.70 6.41
CA PRO A 341 22.60 17.74 6.70
C PRO A 341 23.35 17.97 8.02
N GLY A 342 23.35 19.21 8.53
CA GLY A 342 23.98 19.56 9.81
C GLY A 342 23.04 19.48 11.02
N ALA A 343 21.75 19.17 10.83
CA ALA A 343 20.78 19.17 11.92
C ALA A 343 20.70 17.79 12.60
N VAL A 344 20.71 17.79 13.92
CA VAL A 344 20.64 16.58 14.73
C VAL A 344 19.18 16.10 14.94
N TRP A 345 18.23 17.04 14.97
CA TRP A 345 16.83 16.75 15.32
C TRP A 345 16.13 15.72 14.43
N PRO A 346 16.36 15.62 13.08
CA PRO A 346 15.67 14.62 12.28
C PRO A 346 16.09 13.20 12.65
N ALA A 347 17.40 12.98 12.81
CA ALA A 347 17.93 11.68 13.23
C ALA A 347 17.50 11.32 14.65
N GLN A 348 17.44 12.30 15.55
CA GLN A 348 16.95 12.12 16.92
C GLN A 348 15.48 11.71 16.96
N ALA A 349 14.61 12.41 16.20
CA ALA A 349 13.19 12.05 16.08
C ALA A 349 12.99 10.64 15.52
N GLN A 350 13.74 10.28 14.46
CA GLN A 350 13.69 8.92 13.89
C GLN A 350 14.14 7.85 14.89
N ARG A 351 15.21 8.10 15.65
CA ARG A 351 15.73 7.16 16.66
C ARG A 351 14.70 6.92 17.74
N ALA A 352 14.09 7.98 18.26
CA ALA A 352 13.05 7.92 19.27
C ALA A 352 11.81 7.14 18.78
N LEU A 353 11.27 7.46 17.59
CA LEU A 353 10.13 6.76 17.00
C LEU A 353 10.44 5.28 16.73
N ARG A 354 11.62 4.96 16.17
CA ARG A 354 12.04 3.56 16.00
C ARG A 354 12.23 2.85 17.35
N GLY A 355 12.69 3.58 18.38
CA GLY A 355 12.78 3.08 19.74
C GLY A 355 11.41 2.70 20.28
N MET A 356 10.43 3.58 20.19
CA MET A 356 9.05 3.32 20.61
C MET A 356 8.41 2.15 19.87
N ILE A 357 8.62 2.01 18.55
CA ILE A 357 8.15 0.84 17.80
C ILE A 357 8.78 -0.45 18.32
N ARG A 358 10.08 -0.46 18.67
CA ARG A 358 10.74 -1.66 19.22
C ARG A 358 10.17 -2.05 20.57
N VAL A 359 9.98 -1.08 21.50
CA VAL A 359 9.40 -1.39 22.81
C VAL A 359 7.93 -1.78 22.72
N TRP A 360 7.19 -1.26 21.74
CA TRP A 360 5.84 -1.71 21.43
C TRP A 360 5.80 -3.19 21.01
N HIS A 361 6.67 -3.60 20.08
CA HIS A 361 6.78 -5.01 19.70
C HIS A 361 7.15 -5.89 20.92
N ALA A 362 8.11 -5.46 21.74
CA ALA A 362 8.49 -6.20 22.93
C ALA A 362 7.33 -6.33 23.94
N ALA A 363 6.53 -5.29 24.12
CA ALA A 363 5.34 -5.33 24.97
C ALA A 363 4.27 -6.27 24.39
N LEU A 364 4.03 -6.22 23.06
CA LEU A 364 3.10 -7.10 22.37
C LEU A 364 3.54 -8.58 22.48
N ASP A 365 4.82 -8.88 22.26
CA ASP A 365 5.38 -10.24 22.38
C ASP A 365 5.25 -10.79 23.81
N GLN A 366 5.22 -9.91 24.83
CA GLN A 366 5.00 -10.26 26.23
C GLN A 366 3.52 -10.26 26.65
N GLY A 367 2.59 -9.96 25.71
CA GLY A 367 1.16 -9.87 26.01
C GLY A 367 0.78 -8.71 26.92
N LEU A 368 1.60 -7.67 27.01
CA LEU A 368 1.31 -6.49 27.83
C LEU A 368 0.29 -5.58 27.13
N PRO A 369 -0.73 -5.08 27.82
CA PRO A 369 -1.73 -4.18 27.23
C PRO A 369 -1.18 -2.77 26.96
N VAL A 370 -0.11 -2.37 27.67
CA VAL A 370 0.53 -1.06 27.56
C VAL A 370 2.06 -1.21 27.61
N ILE A 371 2.77 -0.24 27.05
CA ILE A 371 4.24 -0.20 27.13
C ILE A 371 4.63 0.27 28.54
N PRO A 372 5.57 -0.40 29.25
CA PRO A 372 6.05 0.05 30.55
C PRO A 372 6.65 1.47 30.50
N GLY A 373 6.28 2.31 31.47
CA GLY A 373 6.62 3.74 31.48
C GLY A 373 8.13 4.03 31.62
N ASP A 374 8.87 3.16 32.30
CA ASP A 374 10.31 3.29 32.49
C ASP A 374 11.10 3.21 31.18
N VAL A 375 10.68 2.36 30.23
CA VAL A 375 11.29 2.26 28.90
C VAL A 375 10.69 3.26 27.90
N LEU A 376 9.45 3.70 28.09
CA LEU A 376 8.75 4.60 27.18
C LEU A 376 9.13 6.07 27.40
N THR A 377 9.12 6.53 28.66
CA THR A 377 9.29 7.94 29.02
C THR A 377 10.56 8.58 28.44
N PRO A 378 11.73 7.93 28.49
CA PRO A 378 12.95 8.49 27.88
C PRO A 378 12.82 8.73 26.38
N LEU A 379 12.15 7.82 25.64
CA LEU A 379 11.94 7.91 24.21
C LEU A 379 10.94 9.03 23.86
N GLU A 380 9.89 9.21 24.66
CA GLU A 380 8.96 10.32 24.49
C GLU A 380 9.62 11.68 24.74
N HIS A 381 10.49 11.79 25.74
CA HIS A 381 11.27 12.99 25.99
C HIS A 381 12.21 13.28 24.84
N GLU A 382 12.93 12.26 24.34
CA GLU A 382 13.83 12.40 23.19
C GLU A 382 13.07 12.89 21.95
N PHE A 383 11.90 12.32 21.65
CA PHE A 383 11.04 12.74 20.55
C PHE A 383 10.56 14.18 20.69
N ARG A 384 10.06 14.53 21.89
CA ARG A 384 9.60 15.91 22.18
C ARG A 384 10.72 16.92 22.00
N HIS A 385 11.90 16.63 22.50
CA HIS A 385 13.07 17.51 22.35
C HIS A 385 13.46 17.69 20.88
N ALA A 386 13.46 16.60 20.10
CA ALA A 386 13.73 16.67 18.67
C ALA A 386 12.72 17.55 17.92
N VAL A 387 11.43 17.44 18.23
CA VAL A 387 10.37 18.28 17.63
C VAL A 387 10.56 19.74 17.99
N LEU A 388 10.84 20.07 19.26
CA LEU A 388 11.04 21.44 19.71
C LEU A 388 12.31 22.07 19.10
N ALA A 389 13.41 21.31 19.05
CA ALA A 389 14.66 21.76 18.40
C ALA A 389 14.45 22.00 16.90
N GLY A 390 13.69 21.12 16.23
CA GLY A 390 13.30 21.29 14.83
C GLY A 390 12.47 22.55 14.60
N LEU A 391 11.46 22.79 15.44
CA LEU A 391 10.61 23.99 15.37
C LEU A 391 11.41 25.30 15.57
N ALA A 392 12.41 25.28 16.44
CA ALA A 392 13.30 26.43 16.66
C ALA A 392 14.24 26.66 15.47
N SER A 393 14.77 25.60 14.86
CA SER A 393 15.70 25.68 13.74
C SER A 393 15.04 25.91 12.38
N VAL A 394 13.75 25.60 12.24
CA VAL A 394 12.97 25.78 11.01
C VAL A 394 11.80 26.72 11.30
N PRO A 395 12.01 28.04 11.39
CA PRO A 395 10.94 29.01 11.70
C PRO A 395 9.87 29.00 10.63
N ARG A 396 8.62 29.28 11.03
CA ARG A 396 7.48 29.40 10.13
C ARG A 396 7.65 30.61 9.23
N VAL A 397 7.40 30.43 7.94
CA VAL A 397 7.30 31.54 7.00
C VAL A 397 5.97 32.26 7.23
N PRO A 398 5.98 33.58 7.51
CA PRO A 398 4.75 34.35 7.73
C PRO A 398 3.87 34.40 6.50
N GLY A 399 2.56 34.39 6.70
CA GLY A 399 1.55 34.51 5.65
C GLY A 399 0.31 33.68 5.91
N PRO A 400 -0.76 33.85 5.12
CA PRO A 400 -1.99 33.08 5.27
C PRO A 400 -1.77 31.59 5.15
N LYS A 401 -2.49 30.78 5.94
CA LYS A 401 -2.43 29.32 5.90
C LYS A 401 -2.79 28.82 4.49
N ASN A 402 -2.04 27.88 3.98
CA ASN A 402 -2.18 27.26 2.64
C ASN A 402 -1.78 28.12 1.43
N THR A 403 -1.39 29.40 1.61
CA THR A 403 -0.92 30.26 0.50
C THR A 403 0.59 30.39 0.46
N VAL A 404 1.27 30.23 1.60
CA VAL A 404 2.72 30.35 1.71
C VAL A 404 3.34 28.97 1.90
N LYS A 405 4.25 28.61 0.98
CA LYS A 405 4.99 27.35 1.07
C LYS A 405 5.97 27.41 2.25
N GLN A 406 5.77 26.52 3.20
CA GLN A 406 6.65 26.39 4.35
C GLN A 406 7.97 25.71 3.98
N LYS A 407 9.03 25.93 4.79
CA LYS A 407 10.30 25.22 4.68
C LYS A 407 10.10 23.72 4.90
N PRO A 408 10.92 22.83 4.26
CA PRO A 408 10.82 21.39 4.46
C PRO A 408 10.77 21.03 5.95
N GLY A 409 9.90 20.09 6.31
CA GLY A 409 9.75 19.62 7.68
C GLY A 409 8.95 20.52 8.63
N ARG A 410 8.65 21.80 8.28
CA ARG A 410 7.92 22.68 9.20
C ARG A 410 6.52 22.17 9.53
N GLU A 411 5.75 21.77 8.53
CA GLU A 411 4.40 21.20 8.71
C GLU A 411 4.42 19.86 9.44
N LEU A 412 5.45 19.03 9.20
CA LEU A 412 5.66 17.78 9.94
C LEU A 412 5.87 18.06 11.42
N LEU A 413 6.73 19.01 11.76
CA LEU A 413 7.06 19.38 13.14
C LEU A 413 5.85 19.97 13.87
N GLU A 414 5.09 20.84 13.20
CA GLU A 414 3.83 21.39 13.72
C GLU A 414 2.81 20.26 13.97
N PHE A 415 2.63 19.35 13.02
CA PHE A 415 1.76 18.18 13.18
C PHE A 415 2.18 17.33 14.39
N CYS A 416 3.47 17.03 14.52
CA CYS A 416 3.97 16.24 15.65
C CYS A 416 3.83 16.96 17.01
N ARG A 417 3.85 18.28 17.04
CA ARG A 417 3.60 19.10 18.25
C ARG A 417 2.09 19.11 18.58
N ASP A 418 1.26 19.49 17.60
CA ASP A 418 -0.14 19.83 17.81
C ASP A 418 -1.01 18.55 17.94
N ARG A 419 -0.61 17.48 17.27
CA ARG A 419 -1.26 16.18 17.28
C ARG A 419 -0.42 15.07 17.90
N ARG A 420 0.33 15.43 18.96
CA ARG A 420 1.19 14.46 19.65
C ARG A 420 0.42 13.21 20.11
N ALA A 421 -0.80 13.38 20.59
CA ALA A 421 -1.65 12.27 21.00
C ALA A 421 -1.94 11.31 19.84
N ASP A 422 -2.17 11.84 18.62
CA ASP A 422 -2.44 11.03 17.43
C ASP A 422 -1.16 10.39 16.85
N VAL A 423 0.01 10.93 17.16
CA VAL A 423 1.31 10.33 16.77
C VAL A 423 1.70 9.20 17.71
N LEU A 424 1.42 9.34 19.02
CA LEU A 424 1.90 8.44 20.07
C LEU A 424 0.79 7.57 20.69
N ARG A 425 -0.41 7.51 20.14
CA ARG A 425 -1.54 6.76 20.71
C ARG A 425 -1.24 5.28 20.89
N PHE A 426 -0.49 4.67 19.98
CA PHE A 426 -0.08 3.26 20.04
C PHE A 426 0.76 2.92 21.29
N THR A 427 1.33 3.91 21.97
CA THR A 427 2.11 3.68 23.20
C THR A 427 1.23 3.45 24.40
N ALA A 428 -0.02 3.90 24.37
CA ALA A 428 -0.98 3.75 25.47
C ALA A 428 -1.82 2.47 25.37
N ASP A 429 -1.81 1.78 24.25
CA ASP A 429 -2.54 0.52 24.03
C ASP A 429 -1.84 -0.29 22.93
N THR A 430 -1.35 -1.48 23.28
CA THR A 430 -0.61 -2.34 22.34
C THR A 430 -1.47 -2.91 21.21
N ARG A 431 -2.81 -2.85 21.32
CA ARG A 431 -3.73 -3.20 20.24
C ARG A 431 -3.68 -2.18 19.08
N ILE A 432 -3.19 -0.97 19.33
CA ILE A 432 -3.10 0.09 18.33
C ILE A 432 -1.78 -0.07 17.56
N TRP A 433 -1.87 -0.19 16.24
CA TRP A 433 -0.70 -0.37 15.38
C TRP A 433 0.05 0.95 15.18
N PRO A 434 1.38 0.97 15.31
CA PRO A 434 2.17 2.18 15.06
C PRO A 434 2.25 2.56 13.58
N THR A 435 1.87 1.66 12.68
CA THR A 435 1.96 1.87 11.22
C THR A 435 0.71 1.40 10.50
N ASN A 436 0.38 2.02 9.37
CA ASN A 436 -0.77 1.65 8.52
C ASN A 436 -0.41 0.58 7.47
N ASN A 437 0.57 -0.28 7.75
CA ASN A 437 1.04 -1.30 6.81
C ASN A 437 -0.04 -2.28 6.36
N ILE A 438 -1.02 -2.58 7.22
CA ILE A 438 -2.14 -3.47 6.90
C ILE A 438 -2.95 -2.87 5.75
N SER A 439 -3.34 -1.59 5.85
CA SER A 439 -4.10 -0.90 4.82
C SER A 439 -3.30 -0.70 3.54
N GLU A 440 -2.01 -0.28 3.66
CA GLU A 440 -1.14 -0.12 2.49
C GLU A 440 -0.99 -1.43 1.70
N ARG A 441 -0.87 -2.58 2.38
CA ARG A 441 -0.84 -3.90 1.74
C ARG A 441 -2.19 -4.27 1.14
N GLY A 442 -3.29 -3.92 1.81
CA GLY A 442 -4.66 -4.17 1.35
C GLY A 442 -4.99 -3.46 0.04
N VAL A 443 -4.62 -2.18 -0.11
CA VAL A 443 -4.90 -1.41 -1.34
C VAL A 443 -3.89 -1.68 -2.47
N ARG A 444 -2.72 -2.24 -2.20
CA ARG A 444 -1.66 -2.46 -3.20
C ARG A 444 -2.10 -3.32 -4.41
N PRO A 445 -2.89 -4.40 -4.25
CA PRO A 445 -3.37 -5.19 -5.39
C PRO A 445 -4.16 -4.38 -6.41
N LEU A 446 -4.87 -3.32 -6.01
CA LEU A 446 -5.61 -2.45 -6.92
C LEU A 446 -4.69 -1.68 -7.87
N LYS A 447 -3.48 -1.30 -7.41
CA LYS A 447 -2.45 -0.71 -8.28
C LYS A 447 -1.91 -1.73 -9.29
N THR A 448 -1.81 -3.00 -8.88
CA THR A 448 -1.43 -4.10 -9.78
C THR A 448 -2.50 -4.33 -10.83
N GLN A 449 -3.79 -4.33 -10.43
CA GLN A 449 -4.92 -4.43 -11.35
C GLN A 449 -4.85 -3.38 -12.47
N GLN A 450 -4.60 -2.11 -12.15
CA GLN A 450 -4.49 -1.05 -13.15
C GLN A 450 -3.36 -1.28 -14.17
N LYS A 451 -2.26 -1.93 -13.76
CA LYS A 451 -1.13 -2.25 -14.63
C LYS A 451 -1.39 -3.45 -15.53
N ILE A 452 -2.20 -4.41 -15.08
CA ILE A 452 -2.47 -5.67 -15.80
C ILE A 452 -3.70 -5.54 -16.70
N SER A 453 -4.84 -5.11 -16.16
CA SER A 453 -6.13 -5.07 -16.84
C SER A 453 -6.64 -3.66 -17.16
N GLY A 454 -5.85 -2.63 -16.85
CA GLY A 454 -6.13 -1.26 -17.25
C GLY A 454 -7.35 -0.64 -16.57
N ARG A 455 -8.15 0.10 -17.35
CA ARG A 455 -9.37 0.77 -16.90
C ARG A 455 -10.54 -0.21 -16.83
N LEU A 456 -11.34 -0.12 -15.75
CA LEU A 456 -12.59 -0.86 -15.60
C LEU A 456 -13.75 -0.09 -16.27
N ALA A 457 -14.73 -0.83 -16.82
CA ALA A 457 -15.74 -0.29 -17.71
C ALA A 457 -16.74 0.67 -17.03
N SER A 458 -17.21 0.32 -15.84
CA SER A 458 -18.20 1.09 -15.10
C SER A 458 -17.94 1.05 -13.59
N ASP A 459 -18.55 1.99 -12.86
CA ASP A 459 -18.42 2.08 -11.40
C ASP A 459 -19.11 0.90 -10.71
N ASP A 460 -20.29 0.46 -11.19
CA ASP A 460 -21.04 -0.65 -10.60
C ASP A 460 -20.24 -1.97 -10.72
N VAL A 461 -19.76 -2.31 -11.93
CA VAL A 461 -18.92 -3.50 -12.14
C VAL A 461 -17.61 -3.41 -11.35
N THR A 462 -17.09 -2.19 -11.16
CA THR A 462 -15.91 -1.97 -10.33
C THR A 462 -16.22 -2.23 -8.87
N GLN A 463 -17.36 -1.75 -8.37
CA GLN A 463 -17.77 -1.99 -6.98
C GLN A 463 -18.03 -3.49 -6.74
N ASP A 464 -18.68 -4.19 -7.66
CA ASP A 464 -18.85 -5.65 -7.59
C ASP A 464 -17.52 -6.38 -7.41
N ARG A 465 -16.50 -6.00 -8.22
CA ARG A 465 -15.16 -6.58 -8.10
C ARG A 465 -14.49 -6.25 -6.76
N LEU A 466 -14.70 -5.04 -6.24
CA LEU A 466 -14.17 -4.61 -4.94
C LEU A 466 -14.82 -5.38 -3.78
N ASP A 467 -16.13 -5.62 -3.84
CA ASP A 467 -16.87 -6.38 -2.85
C ASP A 467 -16.45 -7.85 -2.84
N ILE A 468 -16.34 -8.48 -4.01
CA ILE A 468 -15.81 -9.84 -4.14
C ILE A 468 -14.36 -9.89 -3.61
N ARG A 469 -13.54 -8.88 -3.91
CA ARG A 469 -12.17 -8.79 -3.42
C ARG A 469 -12.13 -8.71 -1.89
N GLY A 470 -12.96 -7.89 -1.27
CA GLY A 470 -13.08 -7.77 0.19
C GLY A 470 -13.49 -9.10 0.84
N TYR A 471 -14.42 -9.83 0.22
CA TYR A 471 -14.83 -11.16 0.64
C TYR A 471 -13.65 -12.15 0.61
N ILE A 472 -12.93 -12.25 -0.52
CA ILE A 472 -11.77 -13.14 -0.67
C ILE A 472 -10.66 -12.78 0.32
N ASP A 473 -10.31 -11.50 0.43
CA ASP A 473 -9.23 -11.05 1.31
C ASP A 473 -9.56 -11.31 2.78
N THR A 474 -10.83 -11.17 3.17
CA THR A 474 -11.30 -11.50 4.52
C THR A 474 -11.20 -13.00 4.78
N ALA A 475 -11.68 -13.84 3.87
CA ALA A 475 -11.58 -15.29 4.03
C ALA A 475 -10.12 -15.77 4.13
N ARG A 476 -9.22 -15.18 3.33
CA ARG A 476 -7.78 -15.48 3.40
C ARG A 476 -7.13 -15.06 4.71
N LYS A 477 -7.56 -13.95 5.31
CA LYS A 477 -7.10 -13.54 6.64
C LYS A 477 -7.52 -14.52 7.74
N HIS A 478 -8.59 -15.29 7.50
CA HIS A 478 -9.04 -16.39 8.35
C HIS A 478 -8.42 -17.75 7.97
N GLY A 479 -7.42 -17.77 7.08
CA GLY A 479 -6.69 -18.98 6.70
C GLY A 479 -7.34 -19.81 5.58
N HIS A 480 -8.44 -19.33 4.96
CA HIS A 480 -9.12 -20.07 3.90
C HIS A 480 -8.46 -19.89 2.53
N ASN A 481 -8.52 -20.93 1.70
CA ASN A 481 -8.10 -20.85 0.32
C ASN A 481 -9.10 -20.03 -0.52
N ALA A 482 -8.60 -19.14 -1.40
CA ALA A 482 -9.44 -18.28 -2.21
C ALA A 482 -10.35 -19.05 -3.20
N MET A 483 -9.84 -20.14 -3.79
CA MET A 483 -10.64 -20.96 -4.72
C MET A 483 -11.75 -21.71 -4.01
N ASP A 484 -11.50 -22.21 -2.79
CA ASP A 484 -12.49 -22.96 -2.04
C ASP A 484 -13.64 -22.08 -1.57
N VAL A 485 -13.34 -20.88 -1.07
CA VAL A 485 -14.41 -19.94 -0.66
C VAL A 485 -15.20 -19.41 -1.85
N LEU A 486 -14.58 -19.21 -3.01
CA LEU A 486 -15.29 -18.87 -4.24
C LEU A 486 -16.14 -20.05 -4.77
N HIS A 487 -15.66 -21.27 -4.62
CA HIS A 487 -16.47 -22.46 -4.96
C HIS A 487 -17.72 -22.55 -4.08
N GLN A 488 -17.58 -22.42 -2.76
CA GLN A 488 -18.71 -22.36 -1.83
C GLN A 488 -19.68 -21.24 -2.18
N LEU A 489 -19.16 -20.04 -2.47
CA LEU A 489 -19.97 -18.90 -2.89
C LEU A 489 -20.78 -19.22 -4.14
N MET A 490 -20.14 -19.74 -5.19
CA MET A 490 -20.80 -20.06 -6.46
C MET A 490 -21.77 -21.24 -6.36
N ALA A 491 -21.58 -22.12 -5.38
CA ALA A 491 -22.50 -23.20 -5.01
C ALA A 491 -23.73 -22.71 -4.21
N GLY A 492 -23.76 -21.43 -3.79
CA GLY A 492 -24.86 -20.83 -3.01
C GLY A 492 -24.74 -21.01 -1.50
N THR A 493 -23.59 -21.45 -1.01
CA THR A 493 -23.26 -21.61 0.42
C THR A 493 -22.05 -20.76 0.78
N PRO A 494 -22.16 -19.40 0.77
CA PRO A 494 -21.02 -18.53 0.99
C PRO A 494 -20.41 -18.77 2.38
N TRP A 495 -19.09 -18.86 2.43
CA TRP A 495 -18.37 -18.81 3.69
C TRP A 495 -18.72 -17.49 4.43
N ARG A 496 -18.90 -17.57 5.74
CA ARG A 496 -19.16 -16.41 6.60
C ARG A 496 -18.06 -16.33 7.66
N PRO A 497 -17.52 -15.13 7.93
CA PRO A 497 -16.60 -14.99 9.04
C PRO A 497 -17.29 -15.40 10.34
N PRO A 498 -16.60 -16.11 11.25
CA PRO A 498 -17.14 -16.40 12.56
C PRO A 498 -17.51 -15.06 13.23
N ALA A 499 -18.65 -15.04 13.93
CA ALA A 499 -18.93 -13.91 14.82
C ALA A 499 -17.71 -13.83 15.77
N ALA A 500 -16.91 -12.79 15.63
CA ALA A 500 -15.80 -12.58 16.54
C ALA A 500 -16.42 -12.56 17.93
N ALA A 501 -16.02 -13.50 18.78
CA ALA A 501 -16.22 -13.33 20.19
C ALA A 501 -15.50 -12.01 20.51
N PHE A 502 -16.27 -10.94 20.69
CA PHE A 502 -15.76 -9.69 21.22
C PHE A 502 -15.23 -10.04 22.60
N SER A 503 -13.92 -10.37 22.68
CA SER A 503 -13.25 -10.37 23.98
C SER A 503 -13.21 -8.91 24.42
N PRO A 504 -13.82 -8.59 25.55
CA PRO A 504 -13.91 -7.23 26.08
C PRO A 504 -12.53 -6.62 26.34
#